data_4fcc2a7e61d618c821c44478c090d91a
#
_entry.id   4fcc2a7e61d618c821c44478c090d91a
#
_cell.length_a   1.000
_cell.length_b   1.000
_cell.length_c   1.000
_cell.angle_alpha   90.00
_cell.angle_beta   90.00
_cell.angle_gamma   90.00
#
_symmetry.space_group_name_H-M   'P 1'
#
loop_
_entity.id
_entity.type
_entity.pdbx_description
1 polymer ?
#
loop_
_entity_poly.entity_id
_entity_poly.type
_entity_poly.pdbx_seq_one_letter_code
_entity_poly.pdbx_strand_id
1 'polypeptide(L)'
;MILEEEIYVIDEFIDAEYQKDIRNVLMGEFQYKKEDFPWYYIEDVTAAGDPGNQRRRALAHEYVGYVDGQKIGKKLSIFHHLFLPMLKDVCRKMNIKNINVLQGRSFLQFPLRLKDRSVDTPHIDICNKEHLVALYYVCDSDGDTIIYNEREELGTYTIKQKVTPKQGRMVLFDGSLYHTAEQPLNNVRCVVNYNLG
;
A
#
# COMPACT_ATOMS: atom_id res chain seq x y z
N MET A 1 -18.98 1.07 -1.69
CA MET A 1 -18.96 1.55 -0.27
C MET A 1 -18.88 3.07 -0.30
N ILE A 2 -19.81 3.78 0.33
CA ILE A 2 -19.79 5.26 0.34
C ILE A 2 -18.99 5.69 1.57
N LEU A 3 -17.85 6.33 1.34
CA LEU A 3 -17.07 6.99 2.37
C LEU A 3 -17.70 8.37 2.64
N GLU A 4 -17.75 8.81 3.90
CA GLU A 4 -18.16 10.19 4.25
C GLU A 4 -17.16 11.21 3.67
N GLU A 5 -15.87 10.86 3.73
CA GLU A 5 -14.79 11.56 3.05
C GLU A 5 -14.13 10.62 2.06
N GLU A 6 -13.63 11.13 0.95
CA GLU A 6 -12.99 10.30 -0.06
C GLU A 6 -11.59 9.80 0.37
N ILE A 7 -10.93 10.53 1.29
CA ILE A 7 -9.58 10.21 1.78
C ILE A 7 -9.50 10.50 3.28
N TYR A 8 -9.05 9.51 4.05
CA TYR A 8 -8.71 9.64 5.47
C TYR A 8 -7.21 9.45 5.67
N VAL A 9 -6.57 10.39 6.36
CA VAL A 9 -5.16 10.26 6.79
C VAL A 9 -5.15 10.26 8.31
N ILE A 10 -4.74 9.13 8.92
CA ILE A 10 -4.86 8.91 10.37
C ILE A 10 -3.48 8.55 10.90
N ASP A 11 -2.90 9.42 11.71
CA ASP A 11 -1.66 9.15 12.43
C ASP A 11 -1.93 8.23 13.62
N GLU A 12 -0.90 7.48 14.04
CA GLU A 12 -0.97 6.55 15.18
C GLU A 12 -2.20 5.64 15.09
N PHE A 13 -2.45 5.09 13.90
CA PHE A 13 -3.67 4.31 13.62
C PHE A 13 -3.79 3.05 14.48
N ILE A 14 -2.66 2.42 14.80
CA ILE A 14 -2.54 1.29 15.72
C ILE A 14 -1.59 1.68 16.86
N ASP A 15 -1.65 0.96 17.99
CA ASP A 15 -0.80 1.25 19.14
C ASP A 15 0.71 1.09 18.83
N ALA A 16 1.54 1.74 19.62
CA ALA A 16 2.99 1.83 19.37
C ALA A 16 3.70 0.46 19.48
N GLU A 17 3.21 -0.45 20.32
CA GLU A 17 3.79 -1.79 20.46
C GLU A 17 3.51 -2.60 19.18
N TYR A 18 2.29 -2.58 18.69
CA TYR A 18 1.94 -3.26 17.46
C TYR A 18 2.62 -2.64 16.23
N GLN A 19 2.80 -1.31 16.18
CA GLN A 19 3.63 -0.66 15.14
C GLN A 19 5.05 -1.24 15.14
N LYS A 20 5.66 -1.40 16.33
CA LYS A 20 6.98 -1.97 16.51
C LYS A 20 7.05 -3.43 16.04
N ASP A 21 6.03 -4.22 16.35
CA ASP A 21 5.95 -5.63 15.94
C ASP A 21 5.90 -5.76 14.42
N ILE A 22 5.02 -5.01 13.76
CA ILE A 22 4.95 -4.98 12.28
C ILE A 22 6.31 -4.55 11.70
N ARG A 23 6.90 -3.47 12.22
CA ARG A 23 8.19 -2.99 11.75
C ARG A 23 9.29 -4.03 11.93
N ASN A 24 9.36 -4.70 13.09
CA ASN A 24 10.36 -5.72 13.37
C ASN A 24 10.23 -6.93 12.42
N VAL A 25 9.01 -7.34 12.09
CA VAL A 25 8.79 -8.44 11.14
C VAL A 25 9.22 -8.04 9.73
N LEU A 26 8.84 -6.85 9.27
CA LEU A 26 9.10 -6.42 7.88
C LEU A 26 10.51 -5.85 7.67
N MET A 27 11.09 -5.20 8.68
CA MET A 27 12.33 -4.41 8.54
C MET A 27 13.35 -4.69 9.66
N GLY A 28 13.06 -5.60 10.58
CA GLY A 28 13.94 -5.89 11.72
C GLY A 28 15.26 -6.54 11.31
N GLU A 29 16.23 -6.52 12.22
CA GLU A 29 17.54 -7.12 12.00
C GLU A 29 17.46 -8.64 11.88
N PHE A 30 18.15 -9.20 10.90
CA PHE A 30 18.15 -10.62 10.55
C PHE A 30 18.44 -11.54 11.74
N GLN A 31 19.40 -11.19 12.57
CA GLN A 31 19.88 -12.03 13.67
C GLN A 31 18.87 -12.28 14.81
N TYR A 32 17.77 -11.52 14.84
CA TYR A 32 16.74 -11.64 15.90
C TYR A 32 15.43 -12.26 15.43
N LYS A 33 15.36 -12.70 14.18
CA LYS A 33 14.11 -13.28 13.63
C LYS A 33 14.06 -14.77 13.90
N LYS A 34 12.98 -15.22 14.53
CA LYS A 34 12.68 -16.64 14.70
C LYS A 34 12.17 -17.24 13.39
N GLU A 35 11.52 -16.46 12.57
CA GLU A 35 11.03 -16.82 11.23
C GLU A 35 11.35 -15.68 10.27
N ASP A 36 12.01 -15.98 9.17
CA ASP A 36 12.34 -14.98 8.16
C ASP A 36 11.10 -14.56 7.39
N PHE A 37 10.85 -13.25 7.31
CA PHE A 37 9.83 -12.70 6.44
C PHE A 37 10.31 -12.79 4.98
N PRO A 38 9.60 -13.51 4.09
CA PRO A 38 10.05 -13.74 2.73
C PRO A 38 9.74 -12.52 1.86
N TRP A 39 10.76 -11.78 1.51
CA TRP A 39 10.71 -10.76 0.49
C TRP A 39 11.06 -11.33 -0.89
N TYR A 40 10.26 -10.98 -1.90
CA TYR A 40 10.47 -11.37 -3.28
C TYR A 40 10.88 -10.16 -4.12
N TYR A 41 11.90 -10.33 -4.95
CA TYR A 41 12.39 -9.28 -5.83
C TYR A 41 11.38 -9.00 -6.94
N ILE A 42 11.09 -7.70 -7.15
CA ILE A 42 10.33 -7.19 -8.29
C ILE A 42 11.25 -6.28 -9.10
N GLU A 43 11.36 -6.55 -10.38
CA GLU A 43 12.20 -5.76 -11.27
C GLU A 43 11.63 -4.36 -11.53
N ASP A 44 10.30 -4.26 -11.57
CA ASP A 44 9.59 -3.01 -11.75
C ASP A 44 8.26 -3.05 -10.98
N VAL A 45 8.04 -2.09 -10.07
CA VAL A 45 6.80 -1.98 -9.30
C VAL A 45 5.72 -1.17 -10.02
N THR A 46 6.04 -0.61 -11.18
CA THR A 46 5.09 0.17 -11.96
C THR A 46 4.05 -0.75 -12.61
N ALA A 47 2.77 -0.35 -12.59
CA ALA A 47 1.69 -1.19 -13.09
C ALA A 47 1.71 -1.37 -14.63
N ALA A 48 2.31 -0.43 -15.37
CA ALA A 48 2.27 -0.39 -16.84
C ALA A 48 3.65 -0.34 -17.52
N GLY A 49 4.73 -0.49 -16.76
CA GLY A 49 6.06 -0.19 -17.24
C GLY A 49 6.31 1.33 -17.33
N ASP A 50 7.47 1.77 -16.89
CA ASP A 50 7.84 3.18 -16.96
C ASP A 50 8.05 3.58 -18.43
N PRO A 51 7.34 4.60 -18.97
CA PRO A 51 7.59 5.11 -20.31
C PRO A 51 9.02 5.60 -20.53
N GLY A 52 9.71 5.99 -19.44
CA GLY A 52 11.10 6.40 -19.43
C GLY A 52 12.11 5.26 -19.37
N ASN A 53 11.67 4.02 -19.39
CA ASN A 53 12.50 2.81 -19.22
C ASN A 53 13.35 2.80 -17.94
N GLN A 54 12.88 3.44 -16.89
CA GLN A 54 13.51 3.50 -15.57
C GLN A 54 12.86 2.50 -14.65
N ARG A 55 13.46 1.32 -14.54
CA ARG A 55 12.93 0.24 -13.69
C ARG A 55 13.01 0.62 -12.22
N ARG A 56 11.88 0.55 -11.54
CA ARG A 56 11.72 0.83 -10.10
C ARG A 56 11.74 -0.47 -9.32
N ARG A 57 12.95 -0.93 -9.05
CA ARG A 57 13.16 -2.19 -8.34
C ARG A 57 12.72 -2.09 -6.90
N ALA A 58 12.07 -3.14 -6.42
CA ALA A 58 11.63 -3.24 -5.03
C ALA A 58 11.60 -4.70 -4.55
N LEU A 59 11.28 -4.87 -3.28
CA LEU A 59 10.87 -6.15 -2.74
C LEU A 59 9.38 -6.10 -2.42
N ALA A 60 8.69 -7.21 -2.64
CA ALA A 60 7.28 -7.35 -2.30
C ALA A 60 6.98 -8.69 -1.65
N HIS A 61 5.86 -8.73 -0.93
CA HIS A 61 5.27 -9.96 -0.42
C HIS A 61 3.75 -9.87 -0.53
N GLU A 62 3.13 -10.87 -1.16
CA GLU A 62 1.69 -10.92 -1.30
C GLU A 62 1.08 -11.88 -0.27
N TYR A 63 0.18 -11.35 0.56
CA TYR A 63 -0.53 -12.10 1.61
C TYR A 63 -1.81 -12.74 1.11
N VAL A 64 -2.54 -11.96 0.31
CA VAL A 64 -3.82 -12.31 -0.30
C VAL A 64 -3.79 -11.87 -1.75
N GLY A 65 -3.87 -12.81 -2.67
CA GLY A 65 -3.91 -12.56 -4.10
C GLY A 65 -5.32 -12.25 -4.58
N TYR A 66 -5.47 -11.26 -5.43
CA TYR A 66 -6.75 -10.96 -6.08
C TYR A 66 -7.14 -12.10 -7.04
N VAL A 67 -8.41 -12.44 -7.03
CA VAL A 67 -9.00 -13.42 -7.97
C VAL A 67 -10.20 -12.77 -8.64
N ASP A 68 -10.11 -12.59 -9.95
CA ASP A 68 -11.17 -11.96 -10.74
C ASP A 68 -12.50 -12.71 -10.62
N GLY A 69 -13.58 -11.93 -10.51
CA GLY A 69 -14.93 -12.46 -10.33
C GLY A 69 -15.24 -12.99 -8.92
N GLN A 70 -14.27 -13.07 -8.01
CA GLN A 70 -14.49 -13.52 -6.63
C GLN A 70 -14.72 -12.35 -5.66
N LYS A 71 -15.49 -12.63 -4.60
CA LYS A 71 -15.74 -11.65 -3.51
C LYS A 71 -14.61 -11.57 -2.50
N ILE A 72 -13.76 -12.58 -2.42
CA ILE A 72 -12.67 -12.71 -1.45
C ILE A 72 -11.44 -13.17 -2.19
N GLY A 73 -10.31 -12.55 -1.93
CA GLY A 73 -9.01 -12.95 -2.48
C GLY A 73 -8.53 -14.29 -1.92
N LYS A 74 -7.58 -14.89 -2.61
CA LYS A 74 -6.95 -16.16 -2.20
C LYS A 74 -5.84 -15.89 -1.17
N LYS A 75 -5.94 -16.49 0.02
CA LYS A 75 -4.85 -16.43 1.01
C LYS A 75 -3.61 -17.16 0.47
N LEU A 76 -2.48 -16.46 0.42
CA LEU A 76 -1.21 -16.97 -0.10
C LEU A 76 -0.15 -17.12 0.99
N SER A 77 -0.24 -16.38 2.08
CA SER A 77 0.78 -16.34 3.11
C SER A 77 0.21 -16.39 4.52
N ILE A 78 0.93 -17.08 5.43
CA ILE A 78 0.62 -17.11 6.86
C ILE A 78 0.79 -15.73 7.50
N PHE A 79 1.68 -14.88 6.98
CA PHE A 79 1.92 -13.53 7.49
C PHE A 79 0.71 -12.59 7.37
N HIS A 80 -0.33 -12.99 6.61
CA HIS A 80 -1.61 -12.28 6.64
C HIS A 80 -2.17 -12.13 8.06
N HIS A 81 -1.95 -13.11 8.94
CA HIS A 81 -2.43 -13.07 10.32
C HIS A 81 -1.85 -11.90 11.12
N LEU A 82 -0.65 -11.44 10.79
CA LEU A 82 -0.02 -10.28 11.44
C LEU A 82 -0.89 -9.02 11.29
N PHE A 83 -1.65 -8.88 10.22
CA PHE A 83 -2.40 -7.66 9.90
C PHE A 83 -3.89 -7.73 10.24
N LEU A 84 -4.40 -8.88 10.68
CA LEU A 84 -5.81 -9.03 11.04
C LEU A 84 -6.29 -8.05 12.13
N PRO A 85 -5.51 -7.76 13.19
CA PRO A 85 -5.91 -6.74 14.17
C PRO A 85 -6.07 -5.36 13.52
N MET A 86 -5.11 -4.93 12.68
CA MET A 86 -5.16 -3.66 11.95
C MET A 86 -6.40 -3.58 11.04
N LEU A 87 -6.74 -4.66 10.33
CA LEU A 87 -7.94 -4.71 9.49
C LEU A 87 -9.24 -4.61 10.30
N LYS A 88 -9.27 -5.18 11.52
CA LYS A 88 -10.40 -4.98 12.44
C LYS A 88 -10.54 -3.51 12.88
N ASP A 89 -9.42 -2.82 13.07
CA ASP A 89 -9.44 -1.40 13.40
C ASP A 89 -9.92 -0.54 12.21
N VAL A 90 -9.56 -0.92 10.96
CA VAL A 90 -10.16 -0.32 9.76
C VAL A 90 -11.68 -0.50 9.77
N CYS A 91 -12.17 -1.73 9.99
CA CYS A 91 -13.60 -1.99 10.07
C CYS A 91 -14.31 -1.13 11.12
N ARG A 92 -13.71 -1.01 12.30
CA ARG A 92 -14.25 -0.22 13.42
C ARG A 92 -14.28 1.27 13.07
N LYS A 93 -13.18 1.79 12.53
CA LYS A 93 -13.05 3.21 12.16
C LYS A 93 -14.02 3.61 11.06
N MET A 94 -14.21 2.74 10.07
CA MET A 94 -15.09 2.98 8.93
C MET A 94 -16.52 2.51 9.13
N ASN A 95 -16.86 2.02 10.34
CA ASN A 95 -18.18 1.46 10.67
C ASN A 95 -18.65 0.36 9.68
N ILE A 96 -17.70 -0.47 9.23
CA ILE A 96 -17.95 -1.58 8.30
C ILE A 96 -18.14 -2.86 9.11
N LYS A 97 -19.31 -3.50 8.99
CA LYS A 97 -19.62 -4.74 9.75
C LYS A 97 -18.86 -5.95 9.23
N ASN A 98 -18.74 -6.08 7.91
CA ASN A 98 -18.04 -7.18 7.27
C ASN A 98 -17.15 -6.59 6.15
N ILE A 99 -15.90 -6.99 6.13
CA ILE A 99 -14.94 -6.59 5.11
C ILE A 99 -14.36 -7.83 4.45
N ASN A 100 -14.41 -7.87 3.13
CA ASN A 100 -13.75 -8.90 2.35
C ASN A 100 -12.37 -8.40 1.96
N VAL A 101 -11.34 -9.16 2.25
CA VAL A 101 -10.00 -8.86 1.73
C VAL A 101 -9.94 -9.35 0.28
N LEU A 102 -9.78 -8.43 -0.65
CA LEU A 102 -9.63 -8.73 -2.08
C LEU A 102 -8.18 -8.99 -2.43
N GLN A 103 -7.28 -8.16 -1.90
CA GLN A 103 -5.85 -8.26 -2.08
C GLN A 103 -5.12 -7.70 -0.85
N GLY A 104 -3.94 -8.24 -0.54
CA GLY A 104 -3.09 -7.73 0.53
C GLY A 104 -1.62 -7.95 0.19
N ARG A 105 -0.82 -6.89 0.24
CA ARG A 105 0.59 -6.88 -0.17
C ARG A 105 1.42 -5.99 0.75
N SER A 106 2.72 -6.27 0.82
CA SER A 106 3.71 -5.28 1.28
C SER A 106 4.72 -5.00 0.20
N PHE A 107 5.22 -3.76 0.20
CA PHE A 107 6.30 -3.32 -0.66
C PHE A 107 7.40 -2.68 0.18
N LEU A 108 8.65 -3.00 -0.17
CA LEU A 108 9.84 -2.33 0.34
C LEU A 108 10.60 -1.73 -0.84
N GLN A 109 10.52 -0.42 -0.99
CA GLN A 109 11.19 0.37 -2.01
C GLN A 109 12.46 0.99 -1.45
N PHE A 110 13.54 0.92 -2.23
CA PHE A 110 14.82 1.49 -1.86
C PHE A 110 15.02 2.86 -2.50
N PRO A 111 15.85 3.74 -1.91
CA PRO A 111 16.23 4.98 -2.55
C PRO A 111 16.85 4.74 -3.92
N LEU A 112 16.29 5.35 -4.94
CA LEU A 112 16.80 5.30 -6.31
C LEU A 112 16.96 6.71 -6.86
N ARG A 113 18.13 7.00 -7.42
CA ARG A 113 18.38 8.23 -8.18
C ARG A 113 17.97 7.99 -9.63
N LEU A 114 16.72 8.22 -9.92
CA LEU A 114 16.21 8.16 -11.29
C LEU A 114 16.70 9.39 -12.06
N LYS A 115 16.94 9.22 -13.37
CA LYS A 115 17.31 10.33 -14.27
C LYS A 115 16.20 11.36 -14.38
N ASP A 116 14.98 10.87 -14.41
CA ASP A 116 13.75 11.65 -14.35
C ASP A 116 13.10 11.41 -13.00
N ARG A 117 12.71 12.48 -12.31
CA ARG A 117 11.91 12.42 -11.08
C ARG A 117 10.43 12.23 -11.37
N SER A 118 10.10 11.71 -12.55
CA SER A 118 8.71 11.40 -12.86
C SER A 118 8.14 10.48 -11.81
N VAL A 119 6.94 10.80 -11.42
CA VAL A 119 6.10 9.97 -10.58
C VAL A 119 5.81 8.69 -11.34
N ASP A 120 5.68 7.60 -10.65
CA ASP A 120 5.19 6.35 -11.23
C ASP A 120 3.86 6.55 -11.96
N THR A 121 3.56 5.70 -12.94
CA THR A 121 2.30 5.78 -13.70
C THR A 121 1.10 5.69 -12.76
N PRO A 122 0.19 6.67 -12.77
CA PRO A 122 -1.05 6.60 -12.03
C PRO A 122 -1.86 5.36 -12.39
N HIS A 123 -2.40 4.67 -11.40
CA HIS A 123 -3.13 3.42 -11.58
C HIS A 123 -4.26 3.26 -10.56
N ILE A 124 -5.09 2.26 -10.79
CA ILE A 124 -6.08 1.71 -9.87
C ILE A 124 -5.65 0.27 -9.56
N ASP A 125 -5.65 -0.12 -8.28
CA ASP A 125 -5.18 -1.45 -7.87
C ASP A 125 -6.06 -2.60 -8.42
N ILE A 126 -7.38 -2.42 -8.40
CA ILE A 126 -8.35 -3.41 -8.89
C ILE A 126 -9.35 -2.72 -9.80
N CYS A 127 -9.26 -3.03 -11.10
CA CYS A 127 -10.23 -2.54 -12.08
C CYS A 127 -11.58 -3.28 -11.93
N ASN A 128 -12.66 -2.60 -12.29
CA ASN A 128 -14.01 -3.17 -12.37
C ASN A 128 -14.61 -3.67 -11.05
N LYS A 129 -14.10 -3.21 -9.91
CA LYS A 129 -14.67 -3.54 -8.61
C LYS A 129 -14.51 -2.39 -7.62
N GLU A 130 -15.62 -2.01 -6.99
CA GLU A 130 -15.58 -1.07 -5.86
C GLU A 130 -14.78 -1.66 -4.72
N HIS A 131 -13.84 -0.90 -4.19
CA HIS A 131 -13.00 -1.30 -3.06
C HIS A 131 -12.48 -0.08 -2.30
N LEU A 132 -12.12 -0.32 -1.06
CA LEU A 132 -11.39 0.61 -0.22
C LEU A 132 -9.91 0.24 -0.26
N VAL A 133 -9.04 1.20 -0.50
CA VAL A 133 -7.60 1.04 -0.28
C VAL A 133 -7.29 1.40 1.16
N ALA A 134 -6.59 0.49 1.85
CA ALA A 134 -6.04 0.70 3.19
C ALA A 134 -4.52 0.58 3.11
N LEU A 135 -3.84 1.74 3.12
CA LEU A 135 -2.40 1.85 2.98
C LEU A 135 -1.77 2.27 4.31
N TYR A 136 -1.02 1.37 4.93
CA TYR A 136 -0.31 1.60 6.19
C TYR A 136 1.18 1.81 5.95
N TYR A 137 1.76 2.84 6.56
CA TYR A 137 3.19 3.12 6.49
C TYR A 137 3.93 2.54 7.68
N VAL A 138 4.90 1.67 7.39
CA VAL A 138 5.71 0.93 8.38
C VAL A 138 6.85 1.78 8.92
N CYS A 139 7.28 2.76 8.15
CA CYS A 139 8.37 3.69 8.50
C CYS A 139 8.17 5.06 7.86
N ASP A 140 8.89 6.05 8.35
CA ASP A 140 8.99 7.36 7.72
C ASP A 140 9.74 7.23 6.38
N SER A 141 9.32 7.99 5.38
CA SER A 141 9.97 8.04 4.07
C SER A 141 9.73 9.38 3.38
N ASP A 142 10.56 9.66 2.38
CA ASP A 142 10.45 10.81 1.49
C ASP A 142 9.81 10.45 0.12
N GLY A 143 9.22 9.26 0.00
CA GLY A 143 8.46 8.84 -1.18
C GLY A 143 6.95 8.97 -0.92
N ASP A 144 6.36 10.09 -1.31
CA ASP A 144 4.94 10.38 -1.06
C ASP A 144 4.00 9.42 -1.81
N THR A 145 2.82 9.18 -1.26
CA THR A 145 1.69 8.66 -2.02
C THR A 145 0.90 9.83 -2.58
N ILE A 146 0.67 9.82 -3.89
CA ILE A 146 -0.12 10.82 -4.59
C ILE A 146 -1.46 10.21 -4.97
N ILE A 147 -2.55 10.87 -4.58
CA ILE A 147 -3.92 10.50 -4.95
C ILE A 147 -4.46 11.60 -5.85
N TYR A 148 -5.07 11.20 -6.95
CA TYR A 148 -5.58 12.10 -7.98
C TYR A 148 -7.11 12.26 -7.90
N ASN A 149 -7.64 13.27 -8.59
CA ASN A 149 -9.08 13.49 -8.67
C ASN A 149 -9.76 12.52 -9.64
N GLU A 150 -9.00 12.01 -10.58
CA GLU A 150 -9.50 11.22 -11.69
C GLU A 150 -9.85 9.79 -11.25
N ARG A 151 -10.95 9.27 -11.84
CA ARG A 151 -11.46 7.92 -11.66
C ARG A 151 -11.46 7.10 -12.95
N GLU A 152 -11.01 7.72 -14.03
CA GLU A 152 -10.90 7.14 -15.37
C GLU A 152 -9.53 7.49 -15.98
N GLU A 153 -9.08 6.69 -16.92
CA GLU A 153 -7.81 6.92 -17.62
C GLU A 153 -7.97 8.08 -18.61
N LEU A 154 -7.54 9.26 -18.24
CA LEU A 154 -7.65 10.48 -19.05
C LEU A 154 -6.33 10.97 -19.64
N GLY A 155 -5.22 10.28 -19.35
CA GLY A 155 -3.87 10.68 -19.78
C GLY A 155 -3.30 11.91 -19.09
N THR A 156 -4.13 12.68 -18.37
CA THR A 156 -3.71 13.81 -17.52
C THR A 156 -4.37 13.67 -16.17
N TYR A 157 -3.59 13.91 -15.11
CA TYR A 157 -4.04 13.71 -13.72
C TYR A 157 -3.81 14.97 -12.90
N THR A 158 -4.81 15.34 -12.09
CA THR A 158 -4.76 16.48 -11.17
C THR A 158 -4.63 15.98 -9.74
N ILE A 159 -3.64 16.49 -9.00
CA ILE A 159 -3.38 16.03 -7.64
C ILE A 159 -4.52 16.47 -6.73
N LYS A 160 -5.15 15.49 -6.09
CA LYS A 160 -6.13 15.69 -5.03
C LYS A 160 -5.43 15.81 -3.68
N GLN A 161 -4.52 14.89 -3.38
CA GLN A 161 -3.77 14.88 -2.12
C GLN A 161 -2.42 14.20 -2.29
N LYS A 162 -1.40 14.75 -1.61
CA LYS A 162 -0.12 14.09 -1.36
C LYS A 162 -0.07 13.67 0.11
N VAL A 163 0.38 12.45 0.37
CA VAL A 163 0.53 11.94 1.72
C VAL A 163 1.95 11.44 1.92
N THR A 164 2.70 12.13 2.78
CA THR A 164 4.05 11.74 3.17
C THR A 164 4.00 10.55 4.12
N PRO A 165 4.75 9.47 3.85
CA PRO A 165 4.86 8.33 4.73
C PRO A 165 5.38 8.72 6.11
N LYS A 166 4.63 8.31 7.15
CA LYS A 166 5.01 8.43 8.55
C LYS A 166 4.70 7.10 9.23
N GLN A 167 5.62 6.61 10.04
CA GLN A 167 5.39 5.37 10.80
C GLN A 167 4.07 5.45 11.57
N GLY A 168 3.26 4.39 11.52
CA GLY A 168 1.96 4.32 12.18
C GLY A 168 0.81 5.03 11.46
N ARG A 169 1.08 5.73 10.37
CA ARG A 169 0.04 6.41 9.56
C ARG A 169 -0.71 5.42 8.68
N MET A 170 -2.02 5.51 8.70
CA MET A 170 -2.94 4.83 7.78
C MET A 170 -3.56 5.84 6.83
N VAL A 171 -3.61 5.49 5.56
CA VAL A 171 -4.40 6.20 4.54
C VAL A 171 -5.51 5.28 4.07
N LEU A 172 -6.74 5.74 4.18
CA LEU A 172 -7.92 5.03 3.67
C LEU A 172 -8.53 5.88 2.57
N PHE A 173 -8.73 5.31 1.40
CA PHE A 173 -9.34 6.05 0.28
C PHE A 173 -10.12 5.16 -0.66
N ASP A 174 -11.03 5.77 -1.41
CA ASP A 174 -11.82 5.11 -2.44
C ASP A 174 -10.90 4.55 -3.52
N GLY A 175 -10.93 3.23 -3.72
CA GLY A 175 -10.06 2.53 -4.66
C GLY A 175 -10.31 2.86 -6.13
N SER A 176 -11.38 3.60 -6.45
CA SER A 176 -11.60 4.12 -7.81
C SER A 176 -10.78 5.36 -8.14
N LEU A 177 -10.13 6.00 -7.12
CA LEU A 177 -9.23 7.12 -7.34
C LEU A 177 -7.89 6.63 -7.89
N TYR A 178 -7.44 7.23 -8.99
CA TYR A 178 -6.09 7.00 -9.48
C TYR A 178 -5.07 7.45 -8.44
N HIS A 179 -4.03 6.66 -8.26
CA HIS A 179 -2.98 6.96 -7.30
C HIS A 179 -1.64 6.41 -7.76
N THR A 180 -0.58 6.91 -7.13
CA THR A 180 0.79 6.47 -7.40
C THR A 180 1.69 6.72 -6.21
N ALA A 181 2.93 6.21 -6.26
CA ALA A 181 3.97 6.47 -5.29
C ALA A 181 5.14 7.22 -5.92
N GLU A 182 5.65 8.24 -5.22
CA GLU A 182 6.95 8.81 -5.55
C GLU A 182 8.06 7.84 -5.14
N GLN A 183 9.10 7.76 -5.95
CA GLN A 183 10.28 6.99 -5.60
C GLN A 183 11.04 7.67 -4.45
N PRO A 184 11.32 6.97 -3.33
CA PRO A 184 12.10 7.55 -2.26
C PRO A 184 13.53 7.86 -2.71
N LEU A 185 14.11 8.94 -2.20
CA LEU A 185 15.45 9.42 -2.54
C LEU A 185 16.49 9.16 -1.46
N ASN A 186 16.08 9.21 -0.19
CA ASN A 186 16.99 9.14 0.96
C ASN A 186 16.65 7.99 1.91
N ASN A 187 15.37 7.73 2.12
CA ASN A 187 14.89 6.72 3.06
C ASN A 187 14.19 5.58 2.33
N VAL A 188 14.25 4.38 2.87
CA VAL A 188 13.43 3.29 2.36
C VAL A 188 11.94 3.61 2.57
N ARG A 189 11.08 3.11 1.68
CA ARG A 189 9.63 3.19 1.83
C ARG A 189 9.07 1.78 2.00
N CYS A 190 8.56 1.50 3.19
CA CYS A 190 7.90 0.23 3.51
C CYS A 190 6.43 0.46 3.79
N VAL A 191 5.58 -0.24 3.06
CA VAL A 191 4.12 -0.11 3.17
C VAL A 191 3.43 -1.47 3.20
N VAL A 192 2.26 -1.49 3.85
CA VAL A 192 1.29 -2.58 3.78
C VAL A 192 0.05 -2.05 3.09
N ASN A 193 -0.33 -2.64 1.97
CA ASN A 193 -1.47 -2.24 1.15
C ASN A 193 -2.53 -3.34 1.13
N TYR A 194 -3.75 -3.01 1.53
CA TYR A 194 -4.92 -3.87 1.42
C TYR A 194 -6.01 -3.23 0.58
N ASN A 195 -6.58 -4.03 -0.33
CA ASN A 195 -7.77 -3.71 -1.08
C ASN A 195 -8.95 -4.49 -0.50
N LEU A 196 -9.97 -3.76 -0.04
CA LEU A 196 -11.06 -4.25 0.78
C LEU A 196 -12.40 -3.99 0.09
N GLY A 197 -13.28 -5.02 -0.03
CA GLY A 197 -14.56 -4.92 -0.72
C GLY A 197 -15.74 -5.51 0.01
#